data_065176bc0e4387f4fa30594e5c2c4426
#
_entry.id   065176bc0e4387f4fa30594e5c2c4426
#
_cell.length_a   1.000
_cell.length_b   1.000
_cell.length_c   1.000
_cell.angle_alpha   90.00
_cell.angle_beta   90.00
_cell.angle_gamma   90.00
#
_symmetry.space_group_name_H-M   'P 1'
#
loop_
_entity.id
_entity.type
_entity.pdbx_description
1 polymer ?
#
loop_
_entity_poly.entity_id
_entity_poly.type
_entity_poly.pdbx_seq_one_letter_code
_entity_poly.pdbx_strand_id
1 'polypeptide(L)'
;MLAHNALWLLSHGDQLMRLGLLFPLIIAVGFGIPAYADSDEQAAFERDAQAAIKDLSTHLKEALMSALQDGGPVEAISVCKLVAPTIADEMSKKYSLDIHRTSLRVRNLENEADSWETGVLQNFETRLKTGEAIQSLTFIEKVDSDLGYDWRYMKAIPTDKVCLSCHGSKIALPVSKIIDKNYPNDMATGYKMGDIRGAFSVKRRYSKINAN
;
A
#
# COMPACT_ATOMS: atom_id res chain seq x y z
N MET A 1 -57.08 27.83 -49.18
CA MET A 1 -57.08 27.43 -50.59
C MET A 1 -56.63 26.00 -50.64
N LEU A 2 -57.59 25.11 -50.72
CA LEU A 2 -57.89 24.14 -51.77
C LEU A 2 -56.84 23.06 -51.87
N ALA A 3 -57.07 21.86 -51.32
CA ALA A 3 -58.03 20.82 -51.79
C ALA A 3 -57.46 19.96 -52.91
N HIS A 4 -57.49 18.69 -52.70
CA HIS A 4 -58.07 17.55 -53.40
C HIS A 4 -57.18 16.36 -53.43
N ASN A 5 -57.57 15.24 -52.76
CA ASN A 5 -58.26 14.05 -53.30
C ASN A 5 -57.42 13.27 -54.33
N ALA A 6 -57.32 11.99 -54.35
CA ALA A 6 -58.22 10.88 -54.17
C ALA A 6 -57.45 9.58 -54.14
N LEU A 7 -57.76 8.65 -53.24
CA LEU A 7 -58.39 7.33 -53.45
C LEU A 7 -58.15 6.64 -54.82
N TRP A 8 -57.58 5.46 -54.81
CA TRP A 8 -58.09 4.31 -55.58
C TRP A 8 -57.66 2.97 -54.89
N LEU A 9 -58.65 2.18 -54.79
CA LEU A 9 -58.76 0.84 -54.16
C LEU A 9 -58.29 -0.30 -55.09
N LEU A 10 -58.23 -1.47 -54.50
CA LEU A 10 -58.38 -2.84 -55.01
C LEU A 10 -57.05 -3.54 -55.30
N SER A 11 -56.74 -4.63 -54.71
CA SER A 11 -57.42 -5.91 -54.46
C SER A 11 -56.58 -7.07 -54.99
N HIS A 12 -56.63 -8.20 -54.27
CA HIS A 12 -56.23 -9.57 -54.63
C HIS A 12 -54.69 -9.83 -54.31
N GLY A 13 -54.32 -10.79 -53.60
CA GLY A 13 -54.70 -12.12 -53.44
C GLY A 13 -53.74 -12.87 -52.50
N ASP A 14 -54.26 -13.79 -51.78
CA ASP A 14 -53.59 -14.78 -50.93
C ASP A 14 -52.37 -15.42 -51.56
N GLN A 15 -51.34 -15.54 -50.74
CA GLN A 15 -50.49 -16.77 -50.73
C GLN A 15 -49.83 -16.88 -49.37
N LEU A 16 -50.30 -17.80 -48.55
CA LEU A 16 -49.67 -18.39 -47.40
C LEU A 16 -48.32 -18.97 -47.77
N MET A 17 -47.25 -18.43 -47.24
CA MET A 17 -45.99 -19.11 -47.17
C MET A 17 -45.45 -19.02 -45.76
N ARG A 18 -45.72 -20.04 -44.96
CA ARG A 18 -45.15 -20.28 -43.64
C ARG A 18 -43.64 -20.50 -43.82
N LEU A 19 -42.85 -19.50 -43.64
CA LEU A 19 -41.40 -19.63 -43.46
C LEU A 19 -41.13 -19.64 -41.97
N GLY A 20 -40.88 -20.85 -41.43
CA GLY A 20 -40.45 -21.04 -40.05
C GLY A 20 -39.11 -20.36 -39.80
N LEU A 21 -39.12 -19.24 -39.13
CA LEU A 21 -37.92 -18.60 -38.57
C LEU A 21 -37.46 -19.45 -37.39
N LEU A 22 -36.52 -20.35 -37.63
CA LEU A 22 -35.68 -20.94 -36.62
C LEU A 22 -34.78 -19.82 -36.07
N PHE A 23 -35.18 -19.21 -34.95
CA PHE A 23 -34.30 -18.37 -34.16
C PHE A 23 -33.24 -19.26 -33.56
N PRO A 24 -31.95 -19.07 -33.87
CA PRO A 24 -30.90 -19.73 -33.13
C PRO A 24 -30.91 -19.16 -31.69
N LEU A 25 -31.17 -20.00 -30.73
CA LEU A 25 -30.97 -19.73 -29.31
C LEU A 25 -29.46 -19.49 -29.10
N ILE A 26 -29.03 -18.21 -29.14
CA ILE A 26 -27.68 -17.84 -28.75
C ILE A 26 -27.63 -17.97 -27.23
N ILE A 27 -27.12 -19.10 -26.75
CA ILE A 27 -26.70 -19.25 -25.36
C ILE A 27 -25.48 -18.35 -25.21
N ALA A 28 -25.70 -17.14 -24.73
CA ALA A 28 -24.62 -16.29 -24.25
C ALA A 28 -24.06 -16.96 -23.00
N VAL A 29 -23.01 -17.78 -23.19
CA VAL A 29 -22.14 -18.20 -22.09
C VAL A 29 -21.48 -16.92 -21.58
N GLY A 30 -22.08 -16.36 -20.54
CA GLY A 30 -21.50 -15.24 -19.82
C GLY A 30 -20.19 -15.68 -19.19
N PHE A 31 -19.08 -15.39 -19.84
CA PHE A 31 -17.79 -15.37 -19.17
C PHE A 31 -17.88 -14.27 -18.11
N GLY A 32 -18.20 -14.67 -16.87
CA GLY A 32 -18.19 -13.81 -15.71
C GLY A 32 -16.82 -13.15 -15.59
N ILE A 33 -16.82 -11.84 -15.63
CA ILE A 33 -15.65 -10.97 -15.66
C ILE A 33 -14.92 -11.10 -14.33
N PRO A 34 -13.64 -11.49 -14.26
CA PRO A 34 -12.88 -11.58 -13.01
C PRO A 34 -12.57 -10.23 -12.34
N ALA A 35 -13.00 -9.11 -12.92
CA ALA A 35 -12.72 -7.75 -12.43
C ALA A 35 -13.31 -7.44 -11.05
N TYR A 36 -14.42 -8.06 -10.64
CA TYR A 36 -15.01 -7.83 -9.32
C TYR A 36 -14.25 -8.52 -8.20
N ALA A 37 -13.69 -9.70 -8.45
CA ALA A 37 -12.94 -10.46 -7.45
C ALA A 37 -11.63 -9.74 -7.06
N ASP A 38 -10.98 -9.10 -8.02
CA ASP A 38 -9.70 -8.38 -7.81
C ASP A 38 -9.90 -7.10 -6.99
N SER A 39 -11.02 -6.37 -7.19
CA SER A 39 -11.36 -5.18 -6.40
C SER A 39 -11.67 -5.50 -4.94
N ASP A 40 -12.37 -6.60 -4.67
CA ASP A 40 -12.73 -7.02 -3.31
C ASP A 40 -11.51 -7.54 -2.56
N GLU A 41 -10.61 -8.26 -3.25
CA GLU A 41 -9.34 -8.74 -2.69
C GLU A 41 -8.41 -7.57 -2.36
N GLN A 42 -8.28 -6.58 -3.27
CA GLN A 42 -7.52 -5.37 -3.03
C GLN A 42 -8.04 -4.62 -1.81
N ALA A 43 -9.36 -4.39 -1.73
CA ALA A 43 -9.97 -3.69 -0.62
C ALA A 43 -9.82 -4.44 0.72
N ALA A 44 -9.87 -5.78 0.70
CA ALA A 44 -9.64 -6.60 1.88
C ALA A 44 -8.17 -6.49 2.33
N PHE A 45 -7.22 -6.64 1.41
CA PHE A 45 -5.80 -6.50 1.70
C PHE A 45 -5.46 -5.10 2.25
N GLU A 46 -6.00 -4.04 1.64
CA GLU A 46 -5.76 -2.66 2.07
C GLU A 46 -6.26 -2.42 3.51
N ARG A 47 -7.45 -2.92 3.86
CA ARG A 47 -7.97 -2.83 5.24
C ARG A 47 -7.05 -3.54 6.24
N ASP A 48 -6.61 -4.75 5.91
CA ASP A 48 -5.71 -5.54 6.76
C ASP A 48 -4.35 -4.85 6.92
N ALA A 49 -3.79 -4.32 5.83
CA ALA A 49 -2.53 -3.58 5.84
C ALA A 49 -2.63 -2.31 6.70
N GLN A 50 -3.71 -1.55 6.57
CA GLN A 50 -3.93 -0.35 7.40
C GLN A 50 -4.10 -0.70 8.88
N ALA A 51 -4.80 -1.79 9.21
CA ALA A 51 -4.93 -2.25 10.59
C ALA A 51 -3.59 -2.70 11.16
N ALA A 52 -2.82 -3.47 10.41
CA ALA A 52 -1.48 -3.94 10.82
C ALA A 52 -0.51 -2.77 11.02
N ILE A 53 -0.50 -1.77 10.13
CA ILE A 53 0.32 -0.56 10.27
C ILE A 53 -0.08 0.24 11.52
N LYS A 54 -1.38 0.37 11.78
CA LYS A 54 -1.87 1.08 12.97
C LYS A 54 -1.35 0.41 14.25
N ASP A 55 -1.49 -0.90 14.35
CA ASP A 55 -1.01 -1.65 15.52
C ASP A 55 0.51 -1.57 15.65
N LEU A 56 1.25 -1.82 14.57
CA LEU A 56 2.71 -1.72 14.56
C LEU A 56 3.17 -0.32 15.01
N SER A 57 2.58 0.74 14.44
CA SER A 57 2.97 2.11 14.78
C SER A 57 2.65 2.46 16.23
N THR A 58 1.55 1.95 16.78
CA THR A 58 1.15 2.15 18.18
C THR A 58 2.16 1.49 19.12
N HIS A 59 2.45 0.20 18.95
CA HIS A 59 3.38 -0.52 19.82
C HIS A 59 4.81 0.04 19.72
N LEU A 60 5.28 0.40 18.51
CA LEU A 60 6.58 1.04 18.34
C LEU A 60 6.65 2.39 19.05
N LYS A 61 5.58 3.19 18.98
CA LYS A 61 5.53 4.49 19.64
C LYS A 61 5.49 4.34 21.16
N GLU A 62 4.72 3.41 21.68
CA GLU A 62 4.65 3.10 23.11
C GLU A 62 6.01 2.67 23.66
N ALA A 63 6.68 1.71 23.00
CA ALA A 63 8.00 1.25 23.38
C ALA A 63 9.05 2.39 23.34
N LEU A 64 9.01 3.22 22.29
CA LEU A 64 9.88 4.39 22.18
C LEU A 64 9.64 5.39 23.30
N MET A 65 8.38 5.73 23.56
CA MET A 65 8.02 6.73 24.57
C MET A 65 8.38 6.26 26.00
N SER A 66 8.17 4.98 26.31
CA SER A 66 8.60 4.39 27.58
C SER A 66 10.13 4.53 27.76
N ALA A 67 10.92 4.10 26.77
CA ALA A 67 12.37 4.20 26.85
C ALA A 67 12.88 5.66 26.95
N LEU A 68 12.20 6.60 26.29
CA LEU A 68 12.52 8.02 26.41
C LEU A 68 12.23 8.56 27.81
N GLN A 69 11.19 8.07 28.49
CA GLN A 69 10.87 8.44 29.87
C GLN A 69 11.85 7.81 30.88
N ASP A 70 12.24 6.56 30.66
CA ASP A 70 13.06 5.79 31.58
C ASP A 70 14.55 6.19 31.54
N GLY A 71 15.12 6.41 30.36
CA GLY A 71 16.55 6.67 30.18
C GLY A 71 16.88 7.69 29.07
N GLY A 72 15.87 8.38 28.55
CA GLY A 72 16.06 9.38 27.51
C GLY A 72 16.47 8.82 26.14
N PRO A 73 16.96 9.69 25.22
CA PRO A 73 17.28 9.29 23.86
C PRO A 73 18.37 8.21 23.75
N VAL A 74 19.26 8.11 24.72
CA VAL A 74 20.32 7.07 24.74
C VAL A 74 19.72 5.68 24.93
N GLU A 75 18.80 5.53 25.89
CA GLU A 75 18.09 4.26 26.13
C GLU A 75 17.16 3.90 24.97
N ALA A 76 16.48 4.90 24.41
CA ALA A 76 15.58 4.71 23.27
C ALA A 76 16.26 4.08 22.04
N ILE A 77 17.58 4.23 21.86
CA ILE A 77 18.32 3.59 20.76
C ILE A 77 18.33 2.06 20.92
N SER A 78 18.40 1.56 22.15
CA SER A 78 18.32 0.11 22.41
C SER A 78 16.98 -0.47 22.01
N VAL A 79 15.87 0.25 22.24
CA VAL A 79 14.53 -0.14 21.77
C VAL A 79 14.47 -0.21 20.25
N CYS A 80 15.02 0.77 19.55
CA CYS A 80 15.04 0.77 18.08
C CYS A 80 15.83 -0.42 17.51
N LYS A 81 16.86 -0.88 18.22
CA LYS A 81 17.73 -1.99 17.76
C LYS A 81 17.15 -3.36 18.09
N LEU A 82 16.64 -3.55 19.31
CA LEU A 82 16.32 -4.86 19.86
C LEU A 82 14.81 -5.15 19.88
N VAL A 83 14.00 -4.14 20.21
CA VAL A 83 12.57 -4.35 20.43
C VAL A 83 11.76 -4.12 19.14
N ALA A 84 12.13 -3.14 18.36
CA ALA A 84 11.36 -2.80 17.15
C ALA A 84 11.28 -3.91 16.09
N PRO A 85 12.32 -4.74 15.85
CA PRO A 85 12.19 -5.92 14.98
C PRO A 85 11.20 -6.95 15.54
N THR A 86 11.26 -7.24 16.84
CA THR A 86 10.34 -8.20 17.50
C THR A 86 8.89 -7.77 17.36
N ILE A 87 8.59 -6.47 17.57
CA ILE A 87 7.23 -5.94 17.39
C ILE A 87 6.77 -6.12 15.93
N ALA A 88 7.66 -5.88 14.95
CA ALA A 88 7.32 -6.06 13.54
C ALA A 88 7.00 -7.54 13.22
N ASP A 89 7.80 -8.48 13.74
CA ASP A 89 7.58 -9.92 13.60
C ASP A 89 6.26 -10.38 14.23
N GLU A 90 5.93 -9.86 15.41
CA GLU A 90 4.66 -10.15 16.09
C GLU A 90 3.47 -9.67 15.27
N MET A 91 3.54 -8.46 14.71
CA MET A 91 2.49 -7.93 13.85
C MET A 91 2.38 -8.69 12.54
N SER A 92 3.51 -9.10 11.95
CA SER A 92 3.52 -9.95 10.75
C SER A 92 2.79 -11.28 10.99
N LYS A 93 3.04 -11.93 12.12
CA LYS A 93 2.36 -13.17 12.53
C LYS A 93 0.87 -12.94 12.80
N LYS A 94 0.54 -11.89 13.57
CA LYS A 94 -0.85 -11.56 13.94
C LYS A 94 -1.75 -11.35 12.73
N TYR A 95 -1.25 -10.65 11.71
CA TYR A 95 -2.03 -10.31 10.53
C TYR A 95 -1.82 -11.24 9.34
N SER A 96 -0.90 -12.21 9.45
CA SER A 96 -0.47 -13.06 8.34
C SER A 96 -0.02 -12.23 7.13
N LEU A 97 0.80 -11.20 7.41
CA LEU A 97 1.36 -10.24 6.47
C LEU A 97 2.87 -10.16 6.67
N ASP A 98 3.61 -9.87 5.62
CA ASP A 98 4.99 -9.40 5.75
C ASP A 98 4.93 -7.88 5.95
N ILE A 99 5.27 -7.39 7.15
CA ILE A 99 5.23 -5.98 7.50
C ILE A 99 6.54 -5.52 8.11
N HIS A 100 7.10 -4.45 7.57
CA HIS A 100 8.31 -3.82 8.08
C HIS A 100 8.31 -2.31 7.82
N ARG A 101 9.38 -1.65 8.24
CA ARG A 101 9.64 -0.25 7.91
C ARG A 101 10.80 -0.19 6.94
N THR A 102 10.70 0.73 5.97
CA THR A 102 11.75 0.95 4.97
C THR A 102 12.06 2.43 4.79
N SER A 103 13.22 2.76 4.23
CA SER A 103 13.62 4.16 4.04
C SER A 103 14.72 4.28 2.98
N LEU A 104 14.77 5.41 2.28
CA LEU A 104 15.90 5.77 1.40
C LEU A 104 17.18 6.11 2.19
N ARG A 105 17.04 6.49 3.46
CA ARG A 105 18.17 6.77 4.37
C ARG A 105 18.01 5.90 5.61
N VAL A 106 18.64 4.72 5.57
CA VAL A 106 18.48 3.70 6.61
C VAL A 106 19.41 3.94 7.80
N ARG A 107 18.97 3.52 8.97
CA ARG A 107 19.80 3.36 10.16
C ARG A 107 20.15 1.89 10.37
N ASN A 108 19.16 1.01 10.31
CA ASN A 108 19.36 -0.43 10.29
C ASN A 108 19.30 -0.91 8.83
N LEU A 109 20.35 -1.59 8.36
CA LEU A 109 20.43 -2.09 6.98
C LEU A 109 19.34 -3.10 6.63
N GLU A 110 18.78 -3.81 7.62
CA GLU A 110 17.63 -4.70 7.41
C GLU A 110 16.34 -3.96 6.96
N ASN A 111 16.31 -2.64 7.10
CA ASN A 111 15.23 -1.78 6.63
C ASN A 111 15.56 -1.10 5.28
N GLU A 112 16.55 -1.61 4.55
CA GLU A 112 16.87 -1.11 3.22
C GLU A 112 15.71 -1.38 2.26
N ALA A 113 15.39 -0.35 1.45
CA ALA A 113 14.30 -0.45 0.49
C ALA A 113 14.68 -1.35 -0.68
N ASP A 114 13.80 -2.28 -1.04
CA ASP A 114 13.91 -2.98 -2.32
C ASP A 114 13.67 -2.02 -3.51
N SER A 115 13.83 -2.50 -4.75
CA SER A 115 13.69 -1.67 -5.94
C SER A 115 12.29 -1.07 -6.08
N TRP A 116 11.25 -1.82 -5.73
CA TRP A 116 9.86 -1.37 -5.77
C TRP A 116 9.60 -0.31 -4.68
N GLU A 117 10.03 -0.58 -3.44
CA GLU A 117 9.91 0.35 -2.31
C GLU A 117 10.66 1.66 -2.55
N THR A 118 11.85 1.56 -3.16
CA THR A 118 12.63 2.74 -3.58
C THR A 118 11.83 3.61 -4.52
N GLY A 119 11.19 3.02 -5.54
CA GLY A 119 10.34 3.74 -6.48
C GLY A 119 9.16 4.43 -5.80
N VAL A 120 8.49 3.72 -4.88
CA VAL A 120 7.35 4.27 -4.11
C VAL A 120 7.81 5.39 -3.18
N LEU A 121 8.93 5.25 -2.48
CA LEU A 121 9.46 6.30 -1.61
C LEU A 121 9.82 7.57 -2.39
N GLN A 122 10.43 7.44 -3.57
CA GLN A 122 10.72 8.57 -4.46
C GLN A 122 9.44 9.24 -4.99
N ASN A 123 8.40 8.44 -5.29
CA ASN A 123 7.08 8.96 -5.63
C ASN A 123 6.48 9.75 -4.47
N PHE A 124 6.55 9.24 -3.24
CA PHE A 124 6.07 9.95 -2.05
C PHE A 124 6.79 11.29 -1.86
N GLU A 125 8.12 11.33 -2.03
CA GLU A 125 8.86 12.58 -1.95
C GLU A 125 8.43 13.60 -3.01
N THR A 126 8.13 13.12 -4.21
CA THR A 126 7.64 13.98 -5.30
C THR A 126 6.25 14.53 -4.98
N ARG A 127 5.34 13.69 -4.53
CA ARG A 127 3.97 14.07 -4.14
C ARG A 127 3.98 15.06 -2.96
N LEU A 128 4.84 14.83 -1.96
CA LEU A 128 5.01 15.78 -0.84
C LEU A 128 5.51 17.14 -1.34
N LYS A 129 6.48 17.18 -2.26
CA LYS A 129 7.01 18.42 -2.85
C LYS A 129 5.96 19.19 -3.66
N THR A 130 4.98 18.49 -4.23
CA THR A 130 3.86 19.11 -4.96
C THR A 130 2.69 19.50 -4.06
N GLY A 131 2.84 19.36 -2.72
CA GLY A 131 1.90 19.85 -1.73
C GLY A 131 0.89 18.84 -1.21
N GLU A 132 1.04 17.56 -1.54
CA GLU A 132 0.18 16.53 -0.96
C GLU A 132 0.51 16.33 0.53
N ALA A 133 -0.54 16.16 1.34
CA ALA A 133 -0.36 15.95 2.77
C ALA A 133 0.33 14.60 3.03
N ILE A 134 1.36 14.58 3.89
CA ILE A 134 2.13 13.37 4.16
C ILE A 134 1.28 12.22 4.72
N GLN A 135 0.21 12.55 5.45
CA GLN A 135 -0.71 11.56 6.04
C GLN A 135 -1.52 10.79 4.99
N SER A 136 -1.71 11.38 3.79
CA SER A 136 -2.40 10.76 2.66
C SER A 136 -1.48 9.97 1.72
N LEU A 137 -0.15 10.05 1.92
CA LEU A 137 0.81 9.35 1.08
C LEU A 137 0.74 7.85 1.34
N THR A 138 -0.06 7.18 0.53
CA THR A 138 -0.16 5.73 0.45
C THR A 138 0.01 5.28 -1.00
N PHE A 139 0.39 4.03 -1.18
CA PHE A 139 0.51 3.38 -2.47
C PHE A 139 0.15 1.90 -2.34
N ILE A 140 -0.66 1.39 -3.25
CA ILE A 140 -1.05 -0.02 -3.33
C ILE A 140 -0.86 -0.52 -4.75
N GLU A 141 -0.34 -1.72 -4.90
CA GLU A 141 -0.13 -2.34 -6.20
C GLU A 141 -0.16 -3.86 -6.10
N LYS A 142 -0.68 -4.49 -7.15
CA LYS A 142 -0.56 -5.92 -7.40
C LYS A 142 0.65 -6.16 -8.27
N VAL A 143 1.62 -6.89 -7.75
CA VAL A 143 2.90 -7.19 -8.43
C VAL A 143 2.93 -8.65 -8.82
N ASP A 144 2.86 -8.93 -10.13
CA ASP A 144 2.91 -10.29 -10.66
C ASP A 144 4.29 -10.92 -10.52
N SER A 145 4.31 -12.24 -10.33
CA SER A 145 5.50 -13.09 -10.32
C SER A 145 5.23 -14.43 -11.00
N ASP A 146 6.29 -15.19 -11.28
CA ASP A 146 6.17 -16.52 -11.91
C ASP A 146 5.34 -17.49 -11.05
N LEU A 147 5.39 -17.36 -9.74
CA LEU A 147 4.73 -18.23 -8.77
C LEU A 147 3.35 -17.73 -8.32
N GLY A 148 2.91 -16.54 -8.74
CA GLY A 148 1.67 -15.93 -8.30
C GLY A 148 1.71 -14.42 -8.42
N TYR A 149 1.24 -13.75 -7.39
CA TYR A 149 1.34 -12.29 -7.27
C TYR A 149 1.42 -11.90 -5.80
N ASP A 150 1.95 -10.70 -5.56
CA ASP A 150 1.97 -10.06 -4.25
C ASP A 150 1.09 -8.80 -4.30
N TRP A 151 0.16 -8.65 -3.36
CA TRP A 151 -0.36 -7.34 -3.04
C TRP A 151 0.66 -6.62 -2.15
N ARG A 152 1.03 -5.42 -2.55
CA ARG A 152 1.98 -4.57 -1.82
C ARG A 152 1.34 -3.22 -1.48
N TYR A 153 1.52 -2.78 -0.24
CA TYR A 153 0.99 -1.52 0.26
C TYR A 153 2.09 -0.76 1.02
N MET A 154 2.20 0.53 0.77
CA MET A 154 3.08 1.39 1.55
C MET A 154 2.33 2.61 2.09
N LYS A 155 2.76 3.06 3.29
CA LYS A 155 2.29 4.29 3.92
C LYS A 155 3.46 5.08 4.46
N ALA A 156 3.56 6.36 4.08
CA ALA A 156 4.63 7.24 4.53
C ALA A 156 4.63 7.42 6.05
N ILE A 157 5.84 7.52 6.61
CA ILE A 157 6.09 7.83 8.02
C ILE A 157 6.61 9.27 8.09
N PRO A 158 5.86 10.20 8.71
CA PRO A 158 6.32 11.57 8.89
C PRO A 158 7.44 11.65 9.93
N THR A 159 8.30 12.66 9.78
CA THR A 159 9.25 13.04 10.82
C THR A 159 8.59 14.02 11.78
N ASP A 160 8.29 13.55 12.99
CA ASP A 160 7.75 14.35 14.09
C ASP A 160 8.85 14.97 14.95
N LYS A 161 8.46 15.91 15.85
CA LYS A 161 9.40 16.58 16.75
C LYS A 161 10.23 15.61 17.59
N VAL A 162 9.62 14.54 18.09
CA VAL A 162 10.30 13.50 18.89
C VAL A 162 11.39 12.78 18.09
N CYS A 163 11.22 12.64 16.77
CA CYS A 163 12.17 11.95 15.91
C CYS A 163 13.49 12.72 15.79
N LEU A 164 13.45 14.05 15.92
CA LEU A 164 14.60 14.93 15.65
C LEU A 164 15.72 14.79 16.69
N SER A 165 15.44 14.27 17.88
CA SER A 165 16.47 13.99 18.90
C SER A 165 17.47 12.93 18.46
N CYS A 166 17.07 12.02 17.55
CA CYS A 166 17.91 10.95 17.02
C CYS A 166 18.08 10.99 15.48
N HIS A 167 17.22 11.71 14.77
CA HIS A 167 17.21 11.79 13.30
C HIS A 167 17.39 13.18 12.73
N GLY A 168 17.44 14.21 13.58
CA GLY A 168 17.61 15.60 13.15
C GLY A 168 19.03 15.93 12.70
N SER A 169 19.24 17.21 12.33
CA SER A 169 20.55 17.73 11.94
C SER A 169 21.42 18.12 13.15
N LYS A 170 20.87 18.22 14.34
CA LYS A 170 21.56 18.56 15.60
C LYS A 170 21.25 17.47 16.63
N ILE A 171 22.07 16.45 16.67
CA ILE A 171 21.97 15.34 17.62
C ILE A 171 22.95 15.57 18.77
N ALA A 172 22.48 15.43 20.01
CA ALA A 172 23.35 15.58 21.20
C ALA A 172 24.49 14.55 21.18
N LEU A 173 25.70 14.97 21.57
CA LEU A 173 26.90 14.13 21.52
C LEU A 173 26.77 12.76 22.20
N PRO A 174 26.12 12.62 23.36
CA PRO A 174 25.91 11.28 23.95
C PRO A 174 25.07 10.36 23.05
N VAL A 175 24.07 10.92 22.37
CA VAL A 175 23.16 10.20 21.48
C VAL A 175 23.89 9.79 20.20
N SER A 176 24.62 10.71 19.56
CA SER A 176 25.37 10.39 18.34
C SER A 176 26.41 9.30 18.58
N LYS A 177 27.16 9.35 19.69
CA LYS A 177 28.13 8.29 20.04
C LYS A 177 27.50 6.91 20.14
N ILE A 178 26.29 6.81 20.70
CA ILE A 178 25.59 5.52 20.81
C ILE A 178 25.03 5.09 19.45
N ILE A 179 24.56 6.02 18.63
CA ILE A 179 24.15 5.74 17.25
C ILE A 179 25.33 5.18 16.46
N ASP A 180 26.47 5.88 16.46
CA ASP A 180 27.69 5.46 15.73
C ASP A 180 28.16 4.06 16.16
N LYS A 181 28.10 3.78 17.46
CA LYS A 181 28.46 2.46 18.01
C LYS A 181 27.52 1.35 17.54
N ASN A 182 26.21 1.62 17.49
CA ASN A 182 25.19 0.60 17.17
C ASN A 182 24.91 0.47 15.69
N TYR A 183 25.14 1.54 14.92
CA TYR A 183 24.81 1.68 13.51
C TYR A 183 25.94 2.39 12.76
N PRO A 184 27.07 1.73 12.52
CA PRO A 184 28.26 2.36 11.93
C PRO A 184 28.01 2.91 10.49
N ASN A 185 26.96 2.42 9.83
CA ASN A 185 26.57 2.86 8.50
C ASN A 185 25.30 3.72 8.53
N ASP A 186 24.99 4.42 9.64
CA ASP A 186 23.79 5.23 9.77
C ASP A 186 23.72 6.35 8.73
N MET A 187 22.67 6.35 7.94
CA MET A 187 22.36 7.42 6.98
C MET A 187 21.13 8.24 7.41
N ALA A 188 20.49 7.87 8.52
CA ALA A 188 19.19 8.40 8.93
C ALA A 188 19.29 9.65 9.83
N THR A 189 20.07 10.64 9.42
CA THR A 189 20.22 11.93 10.12
C THR A 189 19.90 13.11 9.21
N GLY A 190 19.82 14.32 9.77
CA GLY A 190 19.58 15.55 8.99
C GLY A 190 18.14 15.77 8.56
N TYR A 191 17.17 15.06 9.15
CA TYR A 191 15.74 15.25 8.88
C TYR A 191 15.21 16.54 9.55
N LYS A 192 14.15 17.09 8.97
CA LYS A 192 13.36 18.20 9.48
C LYS A 192 11.94 17.73 9.79
N MET A 193 11.21 18.50 10.61
CA MET A 193 9.78 18.26 10.78
C MET A 193 9.05 18.23 9.44
N GLY A 194 8.20 17.23 9.27
CA GLY A 194 7.42 17.05 8.04
C GLY A 194 8.14 16.35 6.90
N ASP A 195 9.44 16.05 7.01
CA ASP A 195 10.13 15.19 6.05
C ASP A 195 9.59 13.75 6.12
N ILE A 196 9.65 13.03 5.01
CA ILE A 196 9.37 11.59 4.98
C ILE A 196 10.57 10.86 5.63
N ARG A 197 10.35 10.28 6.82
CA ARG A 197 11.35 9.48 7.52
C ARG A 197 11.57 8.13 6.83
N GLY A 198 10.54 7.63 6.17
CA GLY A 198 10.47 6.35 5.50
C GLY A 198 9.03 5.96 5.27
N ALA A 199 8.77 4.68 5.17
CA ALA A 199 7.41 4.15 5.05
C ALA A 199 7.26 2.84 5.84
N PHE A 200 6.04 2.51 6.23
CA PHE A 200 5.63 1.14 6.48
C PHE A 200 5.42 0.46 5.13
N SER A 201 5.93 -0.76 5.00
CA SER A 201 5.76 -1.61 3.83
C SER A 201 5.06 -2.89 4.26
N VAL A 202 4.02 -3.27 3.53
CA VAL A 202 3.18 -4.45 3.80
C VAL A 202 3.03 -5.25 2.53
N LYS A 203 3.17 -6.58 2.64
CA LYS A 203 3.05 -7.50 1.52
C LYS A 203 2.24 -8.73 1.91
N ARG A 204 1.38 -9.21 1.00
CA ARG A 204 0.72 -10.51 1.07
C ARG A 204 0.94 -11.25 -0.24
N ARG A 205 1.48 -12.47 -0.14
CA ARG A 205 1.71 -13.33 -1.29
C ARG A 205 0.51 -14.22 -1.55
N TYR A 206 0.13 -14.32 -2.83
CA TYR A 206 -0.86 -15.22 -3.35
C TYR A 206 -0.21 -16.17 -4.36
N SER A 207 -0.26 -17.48 -4.07
CA SER A 207 0.35 -18.50 -4.94
C SER A 207 -0.66 -19.03 -5.92
N LYS A 208 -0.27 -19.19 -7.20
CA LYS A 208 -1.07 -19.87 -8.22
C LYS A 208 -1.29 -21.37 -7.92
N ILE A 209 -0.48 -21.96 -7.04
CA ILE A 209 -0.52 -23.39 -6.73
C ILE A 209 -1.75 -23.78 -5.88
N ASN A 210 -2.37 -22.83 -5.19
CA ASN A 210 -3.52 -23.06 -4.30
C ASN A 210 -4.88 -22.73 -4.94
N ALA A 211 -4.94 -22.54 -6.26
CA ALA A 211 -6.17 -22.17 -6.98
C ALA A 211 -6.91 -23.37 -7.63
N ASN A 212 -6.73 -24.61 -7.09
CA ASN A 212 -7.46 -25.80 -7.51
C ASN A 212 -8.45 -26.27 -6.46
#